data_ead0b9202d299ea8db023320b6c3eea1
#
_entry.id   ead0b9202d299ea8db023320b6c3eea1
#
_cell.length_a   1.000
_cell.length_b   1.000
_cell.length_c   1.000
_cell.angle_alpha   90.00
_cell.angle_beta   90.00
_cell.angle_gamma   90.00
#
_symmetry.space_group_name_H-M   'P 1'
#
loop_
_entity.id
_entity.type
_entity.pdbx_description
1 polymer ?
#
loop_
_entity_poly.entity_id
_entity_poly.type
_entity_poly.pdbx_seq_one_letter_code
_entity_poly.pdbx_strand_id
1 'polypeptide(L)'
;QRQMCIRDRSQTFHKLYQKRLARGYWRDRPRPILNNNWEATYFDFTEDRLVEIAAKAKECGVELFVLDDGWFGARSNDYAGLGDWVANRERLPQGIKGIADRIEEMGMKFGLWFEPEMVNKDSDLYRTHPDWILQTPQRHSCHGRNQYVLDFSRKEVVDCIYEMMYKILSEAKVSYIKWDMNRSITECYSAALPADRQGEVFHRYILGVYDLYERLNTAFPQILFES
;
A
#
# COMPACT_ATOMS: atom_id res chain seq x y z
N GLN A 1 7.26 26.34 -22.35
CA GLN A 1 8.35 25.98 -23.29
C GLN A 1 9.68 26.70 -23.04
N ARG A 2 9.72 27.79 -22.28
CA ARG A 2 10.96 28.50 -21.93
C ARG A 2 11.63 28.06 -20.63
N GLN A 3 11.06 27.15 -19.89
CA GLN A 3 11.71 26.57 -18.71
C GLN A 3 12.67 25.45 -19.13
N MET A 4 13.80 25.85 -19.67
CA MET A 4 14.85 24.91 -20.13
C MET A 4 15.75 24.44 -18.98
N CYS A 5 15.71 25.07 -17.82
CA CYS A 5 16.49 24.66 -16.66
C CYS A 5 15.78 23.54 -15.92
N ILE A 6 16.40 22.36 -15.82
CA ILE A 6 15.89 21.21 -15.07
C ILE A 6 15.57 21.62 -13.62
N ARG A 7 16.44 22.45 -13.01
CA ARG A 7 16.26 22.96 -11.66
C ARG A 7 14.96 23.76 -11.48
N ASP A 8 14.69 24.72 -12.38
CA ASP A 8 13.50 25.59 -12.27
C ASP A 8 12.21 24.79 -12.45
N ARG A 9 12.22 23.84 -13.39
CA ARG A 9 11.10 22.94 -13.63
C ARG A 9 10.85 22.04 -12.41
N SER A 10 11.90 21.41 -11.87
CA SER A 10 11.79 20.58 -10.67
C SER A 10 11.26 21.39 -9.48
N GLN A 11 11.78 22.59 -9.23
CA GLN A 11 11.28 23.46 -8.16
C GLN A 11 9.82 23.86 -8.36
N THR A 12 9.39 24.11 -9.61
CA THR A 12 8.00 24.43 -9.93
C THR A 12 7.07 23.25 -9.60
N PHE A 13 7.47 22.04 -9.99
CA PHE A 13 6.70 20.81 -9.64
C PHE A 13 6.69 20.56 -8.14
N HIS A 14 7.82 20.69 -7.44
CA HIS A 14 7.85 20.54 -5.99
C HIS A 14 6.89 21.52 -5.28
N LYS A 15 6.88 22.80 -5.69
CA LYS A 15 5.92 23.78 -5.16
C LYS A 15 4.47 23.43 -5.51
N LEU A 16 4.22 22.91 -6.70
CA LEU A 16 2.89 22.46 -7.11
C LEU A 16 2.42 21.29 -6.23
N TYR A 17 3.26 20.28 -6.08
CA TYR A 17 2.95 19.10 -5.25
C TYR A 17 2.75 19.48 -3.78
N GLN A 18 3.63 20.32 -3.22
CA GLN A 18 3.47 20.80 -1.85
C GLN A 18 2.15 21.56 -1.66
N LYS A 19 1.74 22.39 -2.63
CA LYS A 19 0.52 23.23 -2.51
C LYS A 19 -0.77 22.47 -2.83
N ARG A 20 -0.72 21.50 -3.72
CA ARG A 20 -1.91 20.88 -4.30
C ARG A 20 -2.11 19.41 -3.90
N LEU A 21 -1.01 18.68 -3.68
CA LEU A 21 -1.04 17.24 -3.42
C LEU A 21 -0.77 16.93 -1.95
N ALA A 22 0.34 17.42 -1.39
CA ALA A 22 0.67 17.18 0.01
C ALA A 22 -0.33 17.87 0.95
N ARG A 23 -0.84 17.13 1.93
CA ARG A 23 -1.87 17.60 2.86
C ARG A 23 -1.45 17.40 4.32
N GLY A 24 -2.18 18.04 5.24
CA GLY A 24 -2.12 17.81 6.67
C GLY A 24 -0.74 17.99 7.27
N TYR A 25 -0.43 17.14 8.22
CA TYR A 25 0.79 17.20 9.03
C TYR A 25 2.09 17.21 8.22
N TRP A 26 2.15 16.46 7.10
CA TRP A 26 3.37 16.29 6.31
C TRP A 26 3.58 17.32 5.21
N ARG A 27 2.66 18.24 5.01
CA ARG A 27 2.75 19.23 3.93
C ARG A 27 4.01 20.09 4.00
N ASP A 28 4.34 20.59 5.18
CA ASP A 28 5.42 21.56 5.41
C ASP A 28 6.56 21.00 6.26
N ARG A 29 6.62 19.67 6.41
CA ARG A 29 7.65 18.97 7.20
C ARG A 29 8.62 18.19 6.32
N PRO A 30 9.90 18.11 6.71
CA PRO A 30 10.83 17.22 6.05
C PRO A 30 10.40 15.76 6.21
N ARG A 31 10.76 14.93 5.23
CA ARG A 31 10.53 13.49 5.30
C ARG A 31 11.59 12.86 6.18
N PRO A 32 11.24 11.85 7.01
CA PRO A 32 12.20 11.16 7.84
C PRO A 32 13.19 10.34 6.99
N ILE A 33 14.40 10.15 7.50
CA ILE A 33 15.37 9.22 6.92
C ILE A 33 14.84 7.81 7.14
N LEU A 34 14.58 7.10 6.03
CA LEU A 34 13.88 5.82 6.00
C LEU A 34 14.83 4.66 5.71
N ASN A 35 14.60 3.54 6.39
CA ASN A 35 15.11 2.22 6.03
C ASN A 35 13.94 1.25 5.84
N ASN A 36 13.99 0.45 4.79
CA ASN A 36 13.01 -0.58 4.46
C ASN A 36 13.71 -1.95 4.51
N ASN A 37 13.07 -2.98 5.06
CA ASN A 37 13.68 -4.29 5.26
C ASN A 37 13.75 -5.16 3.99
N TRP A 38 13.04 -4.82 2.90
CA TRP A 38 12.84 -5.72 1.77
C TRP A 38 14.13 -6.36 1.26
N GLU A 39 15.11 -5.56 0.87
CA GLU A 39 16.37 -6.07 0.31
C GLU A 39 17.22 -6.85 1.33
N ALA A 40 16.97 -6.69 2.62
CA ALA A 40 17.70 -7.39 3.67
C ALA A 40 17.12 -8.77 4.01
N THR A 41 15.81 -8.98 3.77
CA THR A 41 15.12 -10.17 4.27
C THR A 41 14.19 -10.83 3.24
N TYR A 42 13.68 -10.08 2.27
CA TYR A 42 12.54 -10.48 1.46
C TYR A 42 11.42 -11.05 2.34
N PHE A 43 10.91 -12.25 2.04
CA PHE A 43 9.88 -12.93 2.84
C PHE A 43 10.44 -13.70 4.05
N ASP A 44 11.76 -13.81 4.20
CA ASP A 44 12.39 -14.58 5.27
C ASP A 44 12.77 -13.67 6.45
N PHE A 45 11.80 -13.40 7.31
CA PHE A 45 12.01 -12.61 8.52
C PHE A 45 11.20 -13.12 9.71
N THR A 46 11.72 -12.81 10.88
CA THR A 46 11.03 -12.88 12.18
C THR A 46 10.95 -11.50 12.79
N GLU A 47 10.08 -11.30 13.76
CA GLU A 47 9.97 -10.03 14.48
C GLU A 47 11.31 -9.61 15.10
N ASP A 48 12.05 -10.55 15.73
CA ASP A 48 13.37 -10.26 16.32
C ASP A 48 14.39 -9.84 15.28
N ARG A 49 14.41 -10.48 14.11
CA ARG A 49 15.30 -10.08 13.02
C ARG A 49 15.03 -8.66 12.52
N LEU A 50 13.76 -8.28 12.42
CA LEU A 50 13.37 -6.92 12.04
C LEU A 50 13.84 -5.89 13.08
N VAL A 51 13.69 -6.22 14.37
CA VAL A 51 14.13 -5.36 15.46
C VAL A 51 15.67 -5.19 15.47
N GLU A 52 16.44 -6.26 15.21
CA GLU A 52 17.89 -6.16 15.05
C GLU A 52 18.30 -5.22 13.92
N ILE A 53 17.65 -5.34 12.74
CA ILE A 53 17.90 -4.46 11.58
C ILE A 53 17.57 -3.02 11.94
N ALA A 54 16.41 -2.78 12.57
CA ALA A 54 16.00 -1.45 12.99
C ALA A 54 16.97 -0.82 14.00
N ALA A 55 17.47 -1.61 14.97
CA ALA A 55 18.47 -1.12 15.93
C ALA A 55 19.76 -0.66 15.23
N LYS A 56 20.26 -1.43 14.26
CA LYS A 56 21.43 -1.05 13.46
C LYS A 56 21.17 0.17 12.58
N ALA A 57 20.01 0.24 11.98
CA ALA A 57 19.59 1.41 11.20
C ALA A 57 19.54 2.66 12.08
N LYS A 58 19.03 2.56 13.31
CA LYS A 58 19.01 3.64 14.29
C LYS A 58 20.41 4.16 14.64
N GLU A 59 21.39 3.27 14.84
CA GLU A 59 22.79 3.64 15.08
C GLU A 59 23.37 4.48 13.92
N CYS A 60 22.86 4.27 12.69
CA CYS A 60 23.23 5.03 11.49
C CYS A 60 22.42 6.32 11.29
N GLY A 61 21.54 6.68 12.22
CA GLY A 61 20.73 7.91 12.15
C GLY A 61 19.41 7.77 11.37
N VAL A 62 18.95 6.55 11.10
CA VAL A 62 17.62 6.31 10.49
C VAL A 62 16.53 6.68 11.48
N GLU A 63 15.46 7.31 10.99
CA GLU A 63 14.36 7.88 11.77
C GLU A 63 13.04 7.10 11.60
N LEU A 64 12.91 6.33 10.52
CA LEU A 64 11.72 5.56 10.16
C LEU A 64 12.12 4.17 9.67
N PHE A 65 11.57 3.13 10.28
CA PHE A 65 11.70 1.75 9.82
C PHE A 65 10.41 1.29 9.15
N VAL A 66 10.49 0.77 7.92
CA VAL A 66 9.35 0.30 7.14
C VAL A 66 9.39 -1.22 7.02
N LEU A 67 8.34 -1.88 7.50
CA LEU A 67 8.09 -3.30 7.25
C LEU A 67 7.42 -3.44 5.88
N ASP A 68 8.16 -4.03 4.94
CA ASP A 68 7.73 -4.28 3.56
C ASP A 68 6.85 -5.54 3.45
N ASP A 69 6.68 -6.09 2.26
CA ASP A 69 5.83 -7.23 1.92
C ASP A 69 6.08 -8.47 2.82
N GLY A 70 5.04 -9.27 3.05
CA GLY A 70 5.12 -10.55 3.77
C GLY A 70 4.64 -10.52 5.23
N TRP A 71 4.11 -9.40 5.73
CA TRP A 71 3.61 -9.29 7.12
C TRP A 71 2.18 -9.81 7.31
N PHE A 72 1.45 -10.11 6.24
CA PHE A 72 0.01 -10.39 6.25
C PHE A 72 -0.35 -11.77 5.69
N GLY A 73 -1.52 -12.28 6.06
CA GLY A 73 -2.11 -13.51 5.55
C GLY A 73 -1.13 -14.69 5.47
N ALA A 74 -1.24 -15.48 4.41
CA ALA A 74 -0.30 -16.55 4.07
C ALA A 74 0.84 -16.08 3.14
N ARG A 75 1.15 -14.79 3.13
CA ARG A 75 2.12 -14.14 2.25
C ARG A 75 3.55 -14.55 2.55
N SER A 76 4.04 -15.61 1.93
CA SER A 76 5.41 -16.10 2.05
C SER A 76 6.18 -16.12 0.71
N ASN A 77 5.51 -15.71 -0.35
CA ASN A 77 6.03 -15.64 -1.72
C ASN A 77 5.09 -14.80 -2.60
N ASP A 78 5.45 -14.58 -3.86
CA ASP A 78 4.67 -13.75 -4.80
C ASP A 78 3.36 -14.38 -5.28
N TYR A 79 3.08 -15.65 -4.95
CA TYR A 79 1.94 -16.38 -5.52
C TYR A 79 0.70 -16.38 -4.63
N ALA A 80 0.83 -16.09 -3.34
CA ALA A 80 -0.23 -16.23 -2.35
C ALA A 80 -0.37 -15.02 -1.43
N GLY A 81 -1.55 -14.87 -0.83
CA GLY A 81 -1.84 -13.99 0.30
C GLY A 81 -2.09 -12.52 -0.03
N LEU A 82 -1.76 -12.03 -1.24
CA LEU A 82 -2.00 -10.64 -1.59
C LEU A 82 -3.52 -10.35 -1.64
N GLY A 83 -3.94 -9.33 -0.91
CA GLY A 83 -5.34 -8.99 -0.68
C GLY A 83 -5.84 -9.33 0.74
N ASP A 84 -5.18 -10.24 1.45
CA ASP A 84 -5.55 -10.66 2.79
C ASP A 84 -4.85 -9.78 3.85
N TRP A 85 -5.30 -8.55 4.02
CA TRP A 85 -4.68 -7.56 4.91
C TRP A 85 -4.96 -7.85 6.39
N VAL A 86 -4.45 -9.00 6.86
CA VAL A 86 -4.53 -9.44 8.27
C VAL A 86 -3.14 -9.86 8.72
N ALA A 87 -2.67 -9.35 9.86
CA ALA A 87 -1.32 -9.64 10.35
C ALA A 87 -1.06 -11.15 10.51
N ASN A 88 0.04 -11.63 9.95
CA ASN A 88 0.49 -13.02 10.12
C ASN A 88 1.04 -13.21 11.54
N ARG A 89 0.31 -13.93 12.37
CA ARG A 89 0.64 -14.14 13.79
C ARG A 89 1.76 -15.17 14.03
N GLU A 90 2.14 -15.93 13.04
CA GLU A 90 3.31 -16.82 13.13
C GLU A 90 4.61 -16.02 13.06
N ARG A 91 4.65 -14.99 12.21
CA ARG A 91 5.79 -14.08 12.05
C ARG A 91 5.81 -12.94 13.04
N LEU A 92 4.64 -12.40 13.35
CA LEU A 92 4.40 -11.28 14.24
C LEU A 92 3.43 -11.73 15.35
N PRO A 93 3.89 -12.41 16.39
CA PRO A 93 3.01 -13.00 17.41
C PRO A 93 2.08 -11.99 18.08
N GLN A 94 2.54 -10.76 18.27
CA GLN A 94 1.73 -9.66 18.83
C GLN A 94 1.10 -8.77 17.75
N GLY A 95 1.18 -9.18 16.47
CA GLY A 95 0.68 -8.44 15.31
C GLY A 95 1.45 -7.18 15.02
N ILE A 96 0.86 -6.32 14.19
CA ILE A 96 1.51 -5.06 13.80
C ILE A 96 1.77 -4.15 14.99
N LYS A 97 0.88 -4.17 15.98
CA LYS A 97 1.07 -3.38 17.20
C LYS A 97 2.36 -3.75 17.94
N GLY A 98 2.66 -5.05 18.07
CA GLY A 98 3.85 -5.49 18.80
C GLY A 98 5.14 -4.98 18.18
N ILE A 99 5.32 -5.18 16.87
CA ILE A 99 6.51 -4.67 16.17
C ILE A 99 6.56 -3.14 16.16
N ALA A 100 5.43 -2.45 15.97
CA ALA A 100 5.38 -1.01 16.00
C ALA A 100 5.82 -0.44 17.36
N ASP A 101 5.33 -1.01 18.46
CA ASP A 101 5.70 -0.59 19.82
C ASP A 101 7.23 -0.77 20.05
N ARG A 102 7.79 -1.91 19.67
CA ARG A 102 9.26 -2.18 19.78
C ARG A 102 10.10 -1.17 18.98
N ILE A 103 9.66 -0.80 17.79
CA ILE A 103 10.34 0.21 16.97
C ILE A 103 10.23 1.60 17.59
N GLU A 104 9.05 1.96 18.13
CA GLU A 104 8.86 3.25 18.82
C GLU A 104 9.68 3.37 20.11
N GLU A 105 9.81 2.29 20.87
CA GLU A 105 10.67 2.24 22.09
C GLU A 105 12.13 2.59 21.78
N MET A 106 12.60 2.34 20.54
CA MET A 106 13.93 2.77 20.08
C MET A 106 13.97 4.26 19.67
N GLY A 107 12.81 4.97 19.72
CA GLY A 107 12.69 6.35 19.28
C GLY A 107 12.68 6.51 17.75
N MET A 108 12.24 5.49 17.03
CA MET A 108 12.02 5.51 15.58
C MET A 108 10.53 5.54 15.28
N LYS A 109 10.16 6.03 14.09
CA LYS A 109 8.82 5.87 13.54
C LYS A 109 8.69 4.49 12.90
N PHE A 110 7.44 4.00 12.79
CA PHE A 110 7.13 2.74 12.12
C PHE A 110 6.27 2.97 10.88
N GLY A 111 6.54 2.23 9.81
CA GLY A 111 5.81 2.25 8.56
C GLY A 111 5.48 0.85 8.06
N LEU A 112 4.46 0.77 7.21
CA LEU A 112 3.99 -0.46 6.57
C LEU A 112 3.89 -0.33 5.06
N TRP A 113 4.13 -1.45 4.39
CA TRP A 113 3.86 -1.64 2.97
C TRP A 113 2.45 -2.17 2.74
N PHE A 114 1.79 -1.65 1.70
CA PHE A 114 0.54 -2.16 1.16
C PHE A 114 0.56 -2.13 -0.36
N GLU A 115 -0.11 -3.09 -0.99
CA GLU A 115 -0.43 -3.09 -2.42
C GLU A 115 -1.94 -3.35 -2.57
N PRO A 116 -2.80 -2.37 -2.20
CA PRO A 116 -4.22 -2.60 -1.95
C PRO A 116 -5.06 -2.76 -3.20
N GLU A 117 -4.52 -2.42 -4.36
CA GLU A 117 -5.19 -2.53 -5.65
C GLU A 117 -5.06 -3.91 -6.29
N MET A 118 -4.28 -4.81 -5.67
CA MET A 118 -3.92 -6.10 -6.25
C MET A 118 -4.36 -7.28 -5.38
N VAL A 119 -4.54 -8.43 -6.00
CA VAL A 119 -4.96 -9.66 -5.33
C VAL A 119 -4.30 -10.89 -5.99
N ASN A 120 -3.92 -11.89 -5.19
CA ASN A 120 -3.55 -13.21 -5.71
C ASN A 120 -4.79 -14.11 -5.82
N LYS A 121 -4.79 -15.06 -6.74
CA LYS A 121 -5.82 -16.11 -6.76
C LYS A 121 -5.79 -16.99 -5.50
N ASP A 122 -4.60 -17.21 -4.97
CA ASP A 122 -4.41 -17.89 -3.69
C ASP A 122 -4.47 -16.86 -2.55
N SER A 123 -5.65 -16.31 -2.32
CA SER A 123 -6.00 -15.46 -1.18
C SER A 123 -7.43 -15.72 -0.76
N ASP A 124 -7.77 -15.43 0.48
CA ASP A 124 -9.14 -15.56 1.00
C ASP A 124 -10.06 -14.53 0.35
N LEU A 125 -9.54 -13.33 0.09
CA LEU A 125 -10.28 -12.29 -0.63
C LEU A 125 -10.73 -12.79 -2.02
N TYR A 126 -9.82 -13.35 -2.82
CA TYR A 126 -10.18 -13.86 -4.14
C TYR A 126 -11.12 -15.06 -4.08
N ARG A 127 -10.91 -16.01 -3.15
CA ARG A 127 -11.80 -17.17 -2.97
C ARG A 127 -13.22 -16.77 -2.63
N THR A 128 -13.36 -15.70 -1.84
CA THR A 128 -14.68 -15.17 -1.43
C THR A 128 -15.33 -14.34 -2.53
N HIS A 129 -14.53 -13.58 -3.28
CA HIS A 129 -15.00 -12.63 -4.29
C HIS A 129 -14.23 -12.74 -5.61
N PRO A 130 -14.34 -13.86 -6.34
CA PRO A 130 -13.58 -14.07 -7.59
C PRO A 130 -14.01 -13.12 -8.73
N ASP A 131 -15.19 -12.50 -8.61
CA ASP A 131 -15.72 -11.51 -9.54
C ASP A 131 -15.24 -10.06 -9.28
N TRP A 132 -14.41 -9.85 -8.25
CA TRP A 132 -13.92 -8.52 -7.89
C TRP A 132 -12.66 -8.09 -8.65
N ILE A 133 -12.20 -8.89 -9.59
CA ILE A 133 -11.07 -8.51 -10.46
C ILE A 133 -11.55 -7.88 -11.77
N LEU A 134 -10.74 -6.99 -12.33
CA LEU A 134 -10.91 -6.56 -13.70
C LEU A 134 -10.59 -7.73 -14.64
N GLN A 135 -11.59 -8.22 -15.36
CA GLN A 135 -11.45 -9.38 -16.23
C GLN A 135 -12.45 -9.37 -17.38
N THR A 136 -11.96 -9.48 -18.62
CA THR A 136 -12.83 -9.64 -19.78
C THR A 136 -13.49 -11.03 -19.77
N PRO A 137 -14.83 -11.12 -19.86
CA PRO A 137 -15.54 -12.40 -19.86
C PRO A 137 -15.04 -13.35 -20.96
N GLN A 138 -14.99 -14.65 -20.65
CA GLN A 138 -14.57 -15.71 -21.56
C GLN A 138 -13.12 -15.60 -22.08
N ARG A 139 -12.31 -14.74 -21.50
CA ARG A 139 -10.87 -14.67 -21.76
C ARG A 139 -10.07 -15.09 -20.53
N HIS A 140 -8.87 -15.61 -20.77
CA HIS A 140 -7.94 -15.83 -19.68
C HIS A 140 -7.55 -14.49 -19.07
N SER A 141 -7.68 -14.37 -17.75
CA SER A 141 -7.21 -13.19 -17.04
C SER A 141 -5.70 -13.10 -17.19
N CYS A 142 -5.22 -11.92 -17.58
CA CYS A 142 -3.81 -11.63 -17.59
C CYS A 142 -3.34 -11.36 -16.15
N HIS A 143 -2.34 -12.11 -15.69
CA HIS A 143 -1.65 -11.81 -14.44
C HIS A 143 -0.24 -11.29 -14.73
N GLY A 144 0.15 -10.22 -14.06
CA GLY A 144 1.53 -9.74 -14.00
C GLY A 144 2.05 -9.97 -12.60
N ARG A 145 3.25 -10.55 -12.43
CA ARG A 145 3.81 -10.90 -11.12
C ARG A 145 2.86 -11.76 -10.25
N ASN A 146 2.09 -12.65 -10.89
CA ASN A 146 1.08 -13.50 -10.23
C ASN A 146 -0.09 -12.73 -9.55
N GLN A 147 -0.26 -11.48 -9.89
CA GLN A 147 -1.27 -10.58 -9.34
C GLN A 147 -2.37 -10.28 -10.36
N TYR A 148 -3.58 -10.04 -9.84
CA TYR A 148 -4.74 -9.56 -10.56
C TYR A 148 -5.14 -8.20 -10.01
N VAL A 149 -5.72 -7.35 -10.85
CA VAL A 149 -6.18 -6.01 -10.46
C VAL A 149 -7.58 -6.11 -9.89
N LEU A 150 -7.79 -5.63 -8.68
CA LEU A 150 -9.12 -5.48 -8.09
C LEU A 150 -9.92 -4.40 -8.84
N ASP A 151 -11.22 -4.62 -8.97
CA ASP A 151 -12.12 -3.67 -9.64
C ASP A 151 -12.50 -2.50 -8.74
N PHE A 152 -11.63 -1.52 -8.63
CA PHE A 152 -11.87 -0.30 -7.86
C PHE A 152 -12.95 0.62 -8.46
N SER A 153 -13.53 0.28 -9.61
CA SER A 153 -14.75 0.95 -10.09
C SER A 153 -15.99 0.59 -9.25
N ARG A 154 -15.89 -0.46 -8.41
CA ARG A 154 -16.94 -0.97 -7.52
C ARG A 154 -16.74 -0.42 -6.11
N LYS A 155 -17.77 0.21 -5.59
CA LYS A 155 -17.73 0.80 -4.24
C LYS A 155 -17.48 -0.26 -3.15
N GLU A 156 -18.08 -1.43 -3.26
CA GLU A 156 -17.94 -2.52 -2.29
C GLU A 156 -16.51 -3.05 -2.20
N VAL A 157 -15.76 -3.03 -3.29
CA VAL A 157 -14.33 -3.41 -3.31
C VAL A 157 -13.52 -2.36 -2.53
N VAL A 158 -13.73 -1.08 -2.84
CA VAL A 158 -13.08 0.03 -2.14
C VAL A 158 -13.41 0.03 -0.65
N ASP A 159 -14.67 -0.20 -0.29
CA ASP A 159 -15.12 -0.27 1.10
C ASP A 159 -14.43 -1.41 1.86
N CYS A 160 -14.37 -2.60 1.26
CA CYS A 160 -13.72 -3.77 1.87
C CYS A 160 -12.21 -3.51 2.13
N ILE A 161 -11.50 -2.99 1.13
CA ILE A 161 -10.08 -2.65 1.28
C ILE A 161 -9.88 -1.56 2.34
N TYR A 162 -10.74 -0.53 2.33
CA TYR A 162 -10.70 0.52 3.36
C TYR A 162 -10.84 -0.06 4.77
N GLU A 163 -11.84 -0.92 5.01
CA GLU A 163 -12.08 -1.50 6.34
C GLU A 163 -10.90 -2.34 6.83
N MET A 164 -10.30 -3.14 5.94
CA MET A 164 -9.11 -3.93 6.29
C MET A 164 -7.92 -3.03 6.66
N MET A 165 -7.63 -2.01 5.84
CA MET A 165 -6.55 -1.07 6.12
C MET A 165 -6.84 -0.25 7.39
N TYR A 166 -8.06 0.26 7.53
CA TYR A 166 -8.48 1.04 8.70
C TYR A 166 -8.28 0.26 10.00
N LYS A 167 -8.63 -1.02 10.01
CA LYS A 167 -8.45 -1.90 11.17
C LYS A 167 -6.97 -1.98 11.58
N ILE A 168 -6.07 -2.30 10.64
CA ILE A 168 -4.62 -2.38 10.91
C ILE A 168 -4.08 -1.05 11.43
N LEU A 169 -4.43 0.06 10.76
CA LEU A 169 -3.93 1.39 11.11
C LEU A 169 -4.49 1.92 12.43
N SER A 170 -5.65 1.44 12.86
CA SER A 170 -6.24 1.78 14.16
C SER A 170 -5.63 0.99 15.32
N GLU A 171 -5.11 -0.21 15.06
CA GLU A 171 -4.54 -1.09 16.08
C GLU A 171 -3.08 -0.76 16.42
N ALA A 172 -2.37 -0.09 15.52
CA ALA A 172 -0.92 0.14 15.65
C ALA A 172 -0.54 1.59 15.32
N LYS A 173 0.54 2.07 15.94
CA LYS A 173 1.08 3.41 15.65
C LYS A 173 1.90 3.40 14.36
N VAL A 174 1.20 3.45 13.24
CA VAL A 174 1.80 3.59 11.91
C VAL A 174 1.96 5.06 11.57
N SER A 175 3.15 5.46 11.15
CA SER A 175 3.48 6.83 10.75
C SER A 175 3.68 7.01 9.24
N TYR A 176 3.79 5.90 8.51
CA TYR A 176 4.11 5.90 7.08
C TYR A 176 3.52 4.67 6.40
N ILE A 177 3.01 4.87 5.19
CA ILE A 177 2.58 3.80 4.30
C ILE A 177 3.33 3.92 2.99
N LYS A 178 4.00 2.81 2.60
CA LYS A 178 4.46 2.58 1.24
C LYS A 178 3.32 1.91 0.48
N TRP A 179 2.69 2.68 -0.39
CA TRP A 179 1.63 2.19 -1.27
C TRP A 179 2.23 1.78 -2.60
N ASP A 180 2.27 0.51 -2.86
CA ASP A 180 2.89 -0.05 -4.04
C ASP A 180 1.85 -0.43 -5.11
N MET A 181 2.27 -0.50 -6.37
CA MET A 181 1.51 -1.00 -7.50
C MET A 181 2.46 -1.70 -8.48
N ASN A 182 2.65 -3.00 -8.32
CA ASN A 182 3.71 -3.75 -9.01
C ASN A 182 3.33 -4.28 -10.39
N ARG A 183 2.13 -3.99 -10.87
CA ARG A 183 1.72 -4.33 -12.23
C ARG A 183 0.84 -3.25 -12.86
N SER A 184 0.87 -3.20 -14.18
CA SER A 184 -0.03 -2.34 -14.97
C SER A 184 -1.43 -2.93 -15.06
N ILE A 185 -2.45 -2.08 -15.21
CA ILE A 185 -3.81 -2.48 -15.58
C ILE A 185 -3.81 -2.83 -17.06
N THR A 186 -3.98 -4.11 -17.40
CA THR A 186 -3.96 -4.62 -18.77
C THR A 186 -5.33 -4.98 -19.32
N GLU A 187 -6.33 -5.17 -18.45
CA GLU A 187 -7.70 -5.50 -18.80
C GLU A 187 -8.62 -4.38 -18.33
N CYS A 188 -9.45 -3.90 -19.24
CA CYS A 188 -10.35 -2.78 -19.01
C CYS A 188 -11.80 -3.26 -19.12
N TYR A 189 -12.21 -4.16 -18.20
CA TYR A 189 -13.58 -4.66 -18.13
C TYR A 189 -13.98 -4.90 -16.67
N SER A 190 -15.11 -4.31 -16.28
CA SER A 190 -15.74 -4.52 -14.97
C SER A 190 -17.01 -5.37 -15.13
N ALA A 191 -17.10 -6.46 -14.38
CA ALA A 191 -18.31 -7.28 -14.34
C ALA A 191 -19.53 -6.54 -13.76
N ALA A 192 -19.32 -5.44 -13.05
CA ALA A 192 -20.37 -4.63 -12.44
C ALA A 192 -20.94 -3.55 -13.39
N LEU A 193 -20.29 -3.27 -14.52
CA LEU A 193 -20.74 -2.26 -15.46
C LEU A 193 -21.45 -2.89 -16.67
N PRO A 194 -22.53 -2.28 -17.17
CA PRO A 194 -23.19 -2.71 -18.41
C PRO A 194 -22.28 -2.47 -19.62
N ALA A 195 -22.55 -3.15 -20.73
CA ALA A 195 -21.71 -3.14 -21.92
C ALA A 195 -21.43 -1.75 -22.51
N ASP A 196 -22.42 -0.87 -22.49
CA ASP A 196 -22.36 0.51 -23.00
C ASP A 196 -21.53 1.45 -22.10
N ARG A 197 -21.19 1.03 -20.87
CA ARG A 197 -20.40 1.81 -19.89
C ARG A 197 -19.00 1.26 -19.66
N GLN A 198 -18.58 0.23 -20.36
CA GLN A 198 -17.25 -0.35 -20.19
C GLN A 198 -16.12 0.65 -20.51
N GLY A 199 -16.33 1.63 -21.37
CA GLY A 199 -15.39 2.71 -21.64
C GLY A 199 -15.10 3.62 -20.44
N GLU A 200 -15.87 3.55 -19.35
CA GLU A 200 -15.68 4.33 -18.13
C GLU A 200 -14.80 3.64 -17.09
N VAL A 201 -14.42 2.37 -17.27
CA VAL A 201 -13.75 1.53 -16.26
C VAL A 201 -12.51 2.21 -15.69
N PHE A 202 -11.58 2.67 -16.52
CA PHE A 202 -10.35 3.32 -16.04
C PHE A 202 -10.63 4.60 -15.25
N HIS A 203 -11.57 5.42 -15.71
CA HIS A 203 -11.92 6.64 -14.99
C HIS A 203 -12.54 6.31 -13.63
N ARG A 204 -13.47 5.36 -13.59
CA ARG A 204 -14.11 4.92 -12.35
C ARG A 204 -13.14 4.26 -11.39
N TYR A 205 -12.21 3.46 -11.92
CA TYR A 205 -11.13 2.87 -11.15
C TYR A 205 -10.33 3.94 -10.39
N ILE A 206 -9.86 4.96 -11.11
CA ILE A 206 -9.10 6.07 -10.50
C ILE A 206 -9.93 6.85 -9.48
N LEU A 207 -11.23 7.03 -9.72
CA LEU A 207 -12.11 7.64 -8.71
C LEU A 207 -12.21 6.78 -7.44
N GLY A 208 -12.24 5.45 -7.58
CA GLY A 208 -12.18 4.53 -6.43
C GLY A 208 -10.86 4.61 -5.66
N VAL A 209 -9.72 4.69 -6.37
CA VAL A 209 -8.41 4.92 -5.74
C VAL A 209 -8.40 6.25 -4.98
N TYR A 210 -8.93 7.31 -5.57
CA TYR A 210 -9.01 8.62 -4.92
C TYR A 210 -9.94 8.60 -3.69
N ASP A 211 -11.05 7.89 -3.75
CA ASP A 211 -11.95 7.70 -2.60
C ASP A 211 -11.22 7.02 -1.43
N LEU A 212 -10.49 5.94 -1.71
CA LEU A 212 -9.71 5.24 -0.71
C LEU A 212 -8.64 6.14 -0.09
N TYR A 213 -7.87 6.87 -0.90
CA TYR A 213 -6.90 7.85 -0.40
C TYR A 213 -7.53 8.93 0.46
N GLU A 214 -8.63 9.53 0.02
CA GLU A 214 -9.31 10.59 0.76
C GLU A 214 -9.80 10.11 2.12
N ARG A 215 -10.41 8.93 2.17
CA ARG A 215 -10.90 8.32 3.41
C ARG A 215 -9.77 8.00 4.39
N LEU A 216 -8.69 7.38 3.91
CA LEU A 216 -7.53 7.05 4.75
C LEU A 216 -6.80 8.31 5.25
N ASN A 217 -6.57 9.30 4.39
CA ASN A 217 -5.95 10.56 4.79
C ASN A 217 -6.81 11.35 5.80
N THR A 218 -8.14 11.26 5.69
CA THR A 218 -9.06 11.88 6.63
C THR A 218 -9.06 11.18 7.99
N ALA A 219 -9.05 9.85 7.98
CA ALA A 219 -9.02 9.04 9.19
C ALA A 219 -7.66 9.12 9.92
N PHE A 220 -6.56 9.20 9.17
CA PHE A 220 -5.19 9.15 9.68
C PHE A 220 -4.32 10.31 9.17
N PRO A 221 -4.62 11.56 9.53
CA PRO A 221 -3.97 12.74 8.96
C PRO A 221 -2.48 12.88 9.31
N GLN A 222 -1.98 12.10 10.27
CA GLN A 222 -0.55 12.09 10.64
C GLN A 222 0.26 11.05 9.87
N ILE A 223 -0.37 10.11 9.15
CA ILE A 223 0.34 9.11 8.35
C ILE A 223 0.84 9.75 7.06
N LEU A 224 2.10 9.52 6.75
CA LEU A 224 2.69 9.86 5.46
C LEU A 224 2.41 8.73 4.47
N PHE A 225 1.65 9.02 3.43
CA PHE A 225 1.41 8.10 2.32
C PHE A 225 2.41 8.39 1.20
N GLU A 226 3.14 7.37 0.77
CA GLU A 226 4.01 7.38 -0.41
C GLU A 226 3.44 6.38 -1.44
N SER A 227 3.29 6.86 -2.69
CA SER A 227 2.79 6.07 -3.82
C SER A 227 3.64 6.34 -5.06
#